data_f418a848ce309f213c18e850957a18a0
#
_entry.id   f418a848ce309f213c18e850957a18a0
#
_cell.length_a   1.000
_cell.length_b   1.000
_cell.length_c   1.000
_cell.angle_alpha   90.00
_cell.angle_beta   90.00
_cell.angle_gamma   90.00
#
_symmetry.space_group_name_H-M   'P 1'
#
loop_
_entity.id
_entity.type
_entity.pdbx_description
1 polymer ?
#
loop_
_entity_poly.entity_id
_entity_poly.type
_entity_poly.pdbx_seq_one_letter_code
_entity_poly.pdbx_strand_id
1 'polypeptide(L)'
;VNTKPVRVAFQGEPGAFSEAAAVGLLGEAIETVPRPTFDRTFAAIGDGAADLLMVPIENSLAGSVLRVFDLLLDHNLAIRAETVLPIAHDLIGCPGATLAGIRSVESHPMALAQCERLIAAHPEWKRIPAEDTAGSVREVLARGDRSCAAIAGTRAAKHYGGVVLASNVQDNARNF
;
A
#
# COMPACT_ATOMS: atom_id res chain seq x y z
N VAL A 1 0.26 28.97 -17.52
CA VAL A 1 -0.38 27.87 -18.22
C VAL A 1 -0.93 26.95 -17.16
N ASN A 2 -2.27 26.92 -17.01
CA ASN A 2 -2.95 26.06 -16.03
C ASN A 2 -3.02 24.64 -16.64
N THR A 3 -1.96 23.88 -16.53
CA THR A 3 -1.94 22.48 -16.97
C THR A 3 -2.64 21.65 -15.90
N LYS A 4 -3.70 20.94 -16.28
CA LYS A 4 -4.35 19.97 -15.36
C LYS A 4 -3.29 18.97 -14.87
N PRO A 5 -3.35 18.54 -13.60
CA PRO A 5 -2.46 17.52 -13.09
C PRO A 5 -2.61 16.22 -13.88
N VAL A 6 -1.51 15.51 -14.08
CA VAL A 6 -1.52 14.17 -14.69
C VAL A 6 -2.20 13.21 -13.73
N ARG A 7 -3.23 12.51 -14.19
CA ARG A 7 -3.97 11.53 -13.39
C ARG A 7 -3.33 10.16 -13.52
N VAL A 8 -2.98 9.56 -12.39
CA VAL A 8 -2.29 8.27 -12.33
C VAL A 8 -3.13 7.26 -11.58
N ALA A 9 -3.67 6.26 -12.28
CA ALA A 9 -4.43 5.20 -11.64
C ALA A 9 -3.48 4.12 -11.08
N PHE A 10 -3.86 3.57 -9.92
CA PHE A 10 -3.14 2.48 -9.25
C PHE A 10 -4.13 1.56 -8.54
N GLN A 11 -3.73 0.30 -8.29
CA GLN A 11 -4.53 -0.63 -7.51
C GLN A 11 -4.28 -0.43 -6.02
N GLY A 12 -5.35 -0.38 -5.24
CA GLY A 12 -5.35 -0.25 -3.79
C GLY A 12 -6.01 1.04 -3.33
N GLU A 13 -5.89 1.29 -2.03
CA GLU A 13 -6.40 2.47 -1.34
C GLU A 13 -5.36 3.60 -1.30
N PRO A 14 -5.76 4.87 -1.06
CA PRO A 14 -4.81 5.94 -0.80
C PRO A 14 -3.83 5.57 0.32
N GLY A 15 -2.55 5.86 0.12
CA GLY A 15 -1.47 5.42 1.00
C GLY A 15 -0.82 4.09 0.61
N ALA A 16 -1.28 3.41 -0.46
CA ALA A 16 -0.68 2.19 -0.97
C ALA A 16 0.75 2.39 -1.50
N PHE A 17 1.54 1.31 -1.57
CA PHE A 17 2.89 1.34 -2.13
C PHE A 17 2.91 1.77 -3.60
N SER A 18 1.92 1.36 -4.40
CA SER A 18 1.80 1.80 -5.79
C SER A 18 1.58 3.31 -5.91
N GLU A 19 0.81 3.93 -5.00
CA GLU A 19 0.69 5.38 -4.93
C GLU A 19 2.02 6.03 -4.56
N ALA A 20 2.73 5.48 -3.56
CA ALA A 20 4.05 5.97 -3.17
C ALA A 20 5.05 5.91 -4.33
N ALA A 21 5.02 4.84 -5.13
CA ALA A 21 5.84 4.70 -6.33
C ALA A 21 5.48 5.75 -7.40
N ALA A 22 4.18 6.00 -7.63
CA ALA A 22 3.73 7.01 -8.58
C ALA A 22 4.21 8.41 -8.20
N VAL A 23 4.03 8.79 -6.93
CA VAL A 23 4.48 10.09 -6.42
C VAL A 23 6.00 10.20 -6.42
N GLY A 24 6.71 9.13 -6.04
CA GLY A 24 8.18 9.11 -6.06
C GLY A 24 8.77 9.29 -7.45
N LEU A 25 8.13 8.72 -8.49
CA LEU A 25 8.59 8.81 -9.88
C LEU A 25 8.18 10.12 -10.56
N LEU A 26 6.95 10.59 -10.34
CA LEU A 26 6.33 11.67 -11.10
C LEU A 26 6.21 12.99 -10.34
N GLY A 27 6.50 12.98 -9.03
CA GLY A 27 6.37 14.13 -8.14
C GLY A 27 4.96 14.30 -7.55
N GLU A 28 4.85 15.21 -6.58
CA GLU A 28 3.61 15.47 -5.82
C GLU A 28 2.52 16.20 -6.64
N ALA A 29 2.83 16.70 -7.83
CA ALA A 29 1.89 17.47 -8.66
C ALA A 29 0.92 16.59 -9.48
N ILE A 30 0.92 15.28 -9.26
CA ILE A 30 -0.01 14.35 -9.90
C ILE A 30 -1.32 14.25 -9.12
N GLU A 31 -2.39 13.83 -9.82
CA GLU A 31 -3.64 13.39 -9.20
C GLU A 31 -3.64 11.85 -9.14
N THR A 32 -3.67 11.28 -7.95
CA THR A 32 -3.70 9.84 -7.77
C THR A 32 -5.13 9.31 -7.81
N VAL A 33 -5.35 8.21 -8.54
CA VAL A 33 -6.68 7.65 -8.84
C VAL A 33 -6.74 6.20 -8.35
N PRO A 34 -7.14 5.94 -7.09
CA PRO A 34 -7.20 4.59 -6.54
C PRO A 34 -8.24 3.73 -7.24
N ARG A 35 -7.96 2.45 -7.42
CA ARG A 35 -8.85 1.46 -8.02
C ARG A 35 -8.81 0.16 -7.22
N PRO A 36 -9.95 -0.54 -7.07
CA PRO A 36 -10.02 -1.73 -6.21
C PRO A 36 -9.28 -2.93 -6.78
N THR A 37 -9.13 -3.04 -8.09
CA THR A 37 -8.48 -4.18 -8.76
C THR A 37 -7.58 -3.73 -9.89
N PHE A 38 -6.64 -4.58 -10.32
CA PHE A 38 -5.83 -4.32 -11.50
C PHE A 38 -6.68 -4.13 -12.76
N ASP A 39 -7.73 -4.93 -12.95
CA ASP A 39 -8.65 -4.81 -14.09
C ASP A 39 -9.27 -3.40 -14.13
N ARG A 40 -9.74 -2.88 -12.99
CA ARG A 40 -10.28 -1.53 -12.89
C ARG A 40 -9.21 -0.45 -13.06
N THR A 41 -7.97 -0.75 -12.66
CA THR A 41 -6.84 0.17 -12.88
C THR A 41 -6.58 0.31 -14.38
N PHE A 42 -6.49 -0.80 -15.11
CA PHE A 42 -6.26 -0.77 -16.55
C PHE A 42 -7.43 -0.15 -17.33
N ALA A 43 -8.67 -0.46 -16.95
CA ALA A 43 -9.85 0.15 -17.56
C ALA A 43 -9.88 1.67 -17.43
N ALA A 44 -9.25 2.26 -16.41
CA ALA A 44 -9.24 3.71 -16.19
C ALA A 44 -8.61 4.52 -17.34
N ILE A 45 -7.72 3.93 -18.15
CA ILE A 45 -7.20 4.57 -19.36
C ILE A 45 -8.30 4.65 -20.45
N GLY A 46 -8.95 3.53 -20.74
CA GLY A 46 -10.02 3.47 -21.75
C GLY A 46 -11.22 4.33 -21.39
N ASP A 47 -11.54 4.41 -20.11
CA ASP A 47 -12.65 5.23 -19.58
C ASP A 47 -12.28 6.73 -19.51
N GLY A 48 -11.05 7.12 -19.82
CA GLY A 48 -10.56 8.48 -19.69
C GLY A 48 -10.49 9.00 -18.26
N ALA A 49 -10.48 8.10 -17.27
CA ALA A 49 -10.39 8.43 -15.85
C ALA A 49 -8.94 8.65 -15.38
N ALA A 50 -7.96 8.14 -16.12
CA ALA A 50 -6.54 8.34 -15.85
C ALA A 50 -5.75 8.52 -17.15
N ASP A 51 -4.59 9.15 -17.04
CA ASP A 51 -3.68 9.41 -18.15
C ASP A 51 -2.50 8.41 -18.14
N LEU A 52 -2.15 7.90 -16.97
CA LEU A 52 -1.10 6.91 -16.72
C LEU A 52 -1.59 5.87 -15.71
N LEU A 53 -0.89 4.72 -15.68
CA LEU A 53 -1.03 3.69 -14.66
C LEU A 53 0.28 3.51 -13.91
N MET A 54 0.20 3.28 -12.60
CA MET A 54 1.29 2.75 -11.79
C MET A 54 0.90 1.35 -11.32
N VAL A 55 1.61 0.35 -11.81
CA VAL A 55 1.33 -1.05 -11.50
C VAL A 55 2.60 -1.80 -11.09
N PRO A 56 2.52 -2.69 -10.09
CA PRO A 56 3.66 -3.52 -9.71
C PRO A 56 3.87 -4.63 -10.74
N ILE A 57 5.10 -4.83 -11.17
CA ILE A 57 5.49 -5.92 -12.07
C ILE A 57 5.99 -7.12 -11.27
N GLU A 58 6.76 -6.86 -10.22
CA GLU A 58 7.41 -7.87 -9.40
C GLU A 58 7.64 -7.34 -7.99
N ASN A 59 7.63 -8.24 -7.02
CA ASN A 59 8.13 -8.01 -5.69
C ASN A 59 9.22 -9.03 -5.39
N SER A 60 10.36 -8.60 -4.87
CA SER A 60 11.54 -9.46 -4.66
C SER A 60 11.31 -10.65 -3.71
N LEU A 61 10.27 -10.62 -2.88
CA LEU A 61 9.88 -11.70 -1.96
C LEU A 61 8.65 -12.48 -2.43
N ALA A 62 7.70 -11.81 -3.07
CA ALA A 62 6.45 -12.42 -3.53
C ALA A 62 6.49 -12.89 -4.98
N GLY A 63 7.50 -12.46 -5.75
CA GLY A 63 7.66 -12.80 -7.17
C GLY A 63 6.84 -11.91 -8.11
N SER A 64 6.67 -12.37 -9.34
CA SER A 64 6.03 -11.63 -10.42
C SER A 64 4.51 -11.51 -10.23
N VAL A 65 3.97 -10.36 -10.58
CA VAL A 65 2.52 -10.08 -10.54
C VAL A 65 1.90 -10.48 -11.89
N LEU A 66 1.68 -11.79 -12.10
CA LEU A 66 1.28 -12.36 -13.40
C LEU A 66 0.06 -11.68 -14.01
N ARG A 67 -0.95 -11.30 -13.20
CA ARG A 67 -2.15 -10.63 -13.70
C ARG A 67 -1.85 -9.31 -14.41
N VAL A 68 -0.81 -8.60 -14.00
CA VAL A 68 -0.40 -7.33 -14.64
C VAL A 68 0.19 -7.59 -16.03
N PHE A 69 0.95 -8.67 -16.20
CA PHE A 69 1.48 -9.04 -17.53
C PHE A 69 0.35 -9.36 -18.52
N ASP A 70 -0.66 -10.13 -18.09
CA ASP A 70 -1.83 -10.43 -18.92
C ASP A 70 -2.54 -9.14 -19.34
N LEU A 71 -2.79 -8.24 -18.39
CA LEU A 71 -3.48 -6.97 -18.65
C LEU A 71 -2.67 -6.02 -19.54
N LEU A 72 -1.33 -6.01 -19.45
CA LEU A 72 -0.49 -5.24 -20.36
C LEU A 72 -0.66 -5.71 -21.81
N LEU A 73 -0.74 -7.03 -22.04
CA LEU A 73 -0.98 -7.60 -23.36
C LEU A 73 -2.39 -7.28 -23.86
N ASP A 74 -3.41 -7.47 -23.02
CA ASP A 74 -4.81 -7.26 -23.38
C ASP A 74 -5.12 -5.81 -23.75
N HIS A 75 -4.55 -4.85 -23.03
CA HIS A 75 -4.80 -3.41 -23.24
C HIS A 75 -3.82 -2.73 -24.20
N ASN A 76 -2.80 -3.43 -24.69
CA ASN A 76 -1.80 -2.91 -25.62
C ASN A 76 -1.20 -1.55 -25.17
N LEU A 77 -0.89 -1.42 -23.89
CA LEU A 77 -0.32 -0.20 -23.30
C LEU A 77 1.21 -0.21 -23.38
N ALA A 78 1.78 0.96 -23.70
CA ALA A 78 3.23 1.14 -23.73
C ALA A 78 3.77 1.45 -22.32
N ILE A 79 4.82 0.73 -21.90
CA ILE A 79 5.59 1.04 -20.70
C ILE A 79 6.39 2.31 -20.98
N ARG A 80 6.24 3.33 -20.13
CA ARG A 80 6.89 4.64 -20.27
C ARG A 80 8.10 4.83 -19.38
N ALA A 81 8.03 4.24 -18.19
CA ALA A 81 9.10 4.31 -17.19
C ALA A 81 8.97 3.15 -16.21
N GLU A 82 10.02 2.92 -15.44
CA GLU A 82 10.03 1.99 -14.32
C GLU A 82 10.64 2.66 -13.08
N THR A 83 10.28 2.17 -11.91
CA THR A 83 10.89 2.55 -10.65
C THR A 83 10.96 1.35 -9.71
N VAL A 84 11.93 1.35 -8.81
CA VAL A 84 12.05 0.36 -7.75
C VAL A 84 11.75 1.07 -6.42
N LEU A 85 10.76 0.58 -5.70
CA LEU A 85 10.35 1.13 -4.41
C LEU A 85 10.73 0.16 -3.29
N PRO A 86 11.56 0.57 -2.32
CA PRO A 86 11.76 -0.21 -1.10
C PRO A 86 10.43 -0.36 -0.32
N ILE A 87 10.05 -1.60 -0.02
CA ILE A 87 8.83 -1.90 0.74
C ILE A 87 9.18 -1.92 2.22
N ALA A 88 8.88 -0.83 2.90
CA ALA A 88 9.03 -0.70 4.35
C ALA A 88 7.66 -0.73 5.02
N HIS A 89 7.50 -1.61 6.00
CA HIS A 89 6.29 -1.73 6.78
C HIS A 89 6.47 -1.06 8.14
N ASP A 90 5.47 -0.28 8.54
CA ASP A 90 5.34 0.32 9.86
C ASP A 90 4.15 -0.29 10.60
N LEU A 91 4.24 -0.37 11.93
CA LEU A 91 3.10 -0.65 12.79
C LEU A 91 2.39 0.67 13.11
N ILE A 92 1.14 0.79 12.71
CA ILE A 92 0.38 2.04 12.73
C ILE A 92 -0.86 1.86 13.60
N GLY A 93 -1.04 2.72 14.57
CA GLY A 93 -2.19 2.72 15.48
C GLY A 93 -2.97 4.03 15.46
N CYS A 94 -4.07 4.06 16.21
CA CYS A 94 -4.84 5.28 16.47
C CYS A 94 -4.02 6.32 17.25
N PRO A 95 -4.31 7.61 17.13
CA PRO A 95 -3.75 8.63 18.00
C PRO A 95 -3.94 8.27 19.48
N GLY A 96 -2.84 8.28 20.24
CA GLY A 96 -2.82 7.88 21.65
C GLY A 96 -2.74 6.37 21.90
N ALA A 97 -2.63 5.53 20.88
CA ALA A 97 -2.25 4.13 21.04
C ALA A 97 -0.77 4.02 21.47
N THR A 98 -0.44 2.95 22.15
CA THR A 98 0.93 2.61 22.55
C THR A 98 1.24 1.16 22.17
N LEU A 99 2.48 0.84 21.88
CA LEU A 99 2.89 -0.52 21.51
C LEU A 99 2.46 -1.55 22.58
N ALA A 100 2.62 -1.25 23.85
CA ALA A 100 2.22 -2.12 24.95
C ALA A 100 0.70 -2.31 25.07
N GLY A 101 -0.09 -1.37 24.52
CA GLY A 101 -1.56 -1.43 24.51
C GLY A 101 -2.12 -2.29 23.40
N ILE A 102 -1.35 -2.64 22.36
CA ILE A 102 -1.83 -3.39 21.21
C ILE A 102 -2.20 -4.84 21.60
N ARG A 103 -3.30 -5.33 21.06
CA ARG A 103 -3.85 -6.68 21.22
C ARG A 103 -4.18 -7.35 19.87
N SER A 104 -4.25 -6.58 18.80
CA SER A 104 -4.47 -7.11 17.46
C SER A 104 -3.70 -6.33 16.42
N VAL A 105 -3.28 -7.04 15.37
CA VAL A 105 -2.60 -6.47 14.20
C VAL A 105 -3.33 -6.91 12.94
N GLU A 106 -3.60 -5.95 12.06
CA GLU A 106 -4.38 -6.15 10.84
C GLU A 106 -3.56 -5.73 9.61
N SER A 107 -3.55 -6.56 8.58
CA SER A 107 -2.97 -6.23 7.27
C SER A 107 -3.26 -7.31 6.24
N HIS A 108 -2.84 -7.04 4.99
CA HIS A 108 -2.79 -8.07 3.95
C HIS A 108 -1.94 -9.28 4.42
N PRO A 109 -2.36 -10.53 4.14
CA PRO A 109 -1.66 -11.73 4.58
C PRO A 109 -0.16 -11.75 4.28
N MET A 110 0.24 -11.24 3.09
CA MET A 110 1.66 -11.14 2.73
C MET A 110 2.43 -10.19 3.64
N ALA A 111 1.87 -9.04 4.00
CA ALA A 111 2.51 -8.08 4.89
C ALA A 111 2.62 -8.64 6.32
N LEU A 112 1.61 -9.36 6.80
CA LEU A 112 1.69 -10.07 8.09
C LEU A 112 2.82 -11.11 8.09
N ALA A 113 2.94 -11.91 7.00
CA ALA A 113 4.01 -12.90 6.86
C ALA A 113 5.41 -12.27 6.75
N GLN A 114 5.51 -11.07 6.19
CA GLN A 114 6.76 -10.31 6.10
C GLN A 114 7.19 -9.63 7.42
N CYS A 115 6.34 -9.62 8.44
CA CYS A 115 6.58 -9.03 9.76
C CYS A 115 6.47 -10.06 10.89
N GLU A 116 6.84 -11.31 10.61
CA GLU A 116 6.67 -12.45 11.51
C GLU A 116 7.47 -12.27 12.80
N ARG A 117 8.69 -11.71 12.75
CA ARG A 117 9.51 -11.47 13.95
C ARG A 117 8.83 -10.54 14.95
N LEU A 118 8.25 -9.44 14.47
CA LEU A 118 7.48 -8.53 15.33
C LEU A 118 6.30 -9.26 15.95
N ILE A 119 5.53 -9.98 15.14
CA ILE A 119 4.30 -10.64 15.59
C ILE A 119 4.64 -11.80 16.57
N ALA A 120 5.70 -12.56 16.31
CA ALA A 120 6.15 -13.63 17.20
C ALA A 120 6.69 -13.11 18.55
N ALA A 121 7.22 -11.89 18.59
CA ALA A 121 7.62 -11.23 19.85
C ALA A 121 6.41 -10.81 20.72
N HIS A 122 5.21 -10.83 20.14
CA HIS A 122 3.95 -10.46 20.79
C HIS A 122 2.90 -11.58 20.61
N PRO A 123 3.08 -12.74 21.23
CA PRO A 123 2.20 -13.91 21.05
C PRO A 123 0.76 -13.66 21.51
N GLU A 124 0.53 -12.63 22.31
CA GLU A 124 -0.80 -12.17 22.74
C GLU A 124 -1.58 -11.44 21.65
N TRP A 125 -0.93 -11.03 20.55
CA TRP A 125 -1.62 -10.30 19.49
C TRP A 125 -2.41 -11.22 18.59
N LYS A 126 -3.66 -10.83 18.33
CA LYS A 126 -4.50 -11.48 17.32
C LYS A 126 -4.12 -10.97 15.93
N ARG A 127 -3.82 -11.89 15.00
CA ARG A 127 -3.59 -11.57 13.58
C ARG A 127 -4.92 -11.50 12.86
N ILE A 128 -5.17 -10.42 12.15
CA ILE A 128 -6.41 -10.19 11.39
C ILE A 128 -6.03 -9.95 9.93
N PRO A 129 -6.33 -10.91 9.03
CA PRO A 129 -6.10 -10.72 7.60
C PRO A 129 -7.11 -9.73 7.02
N ALA A 130 -6.62 -8.85 6.14
CA ALA A 130 -7.41 -7.85 5.42
C ALA A 130 -7.08 -7.87 3.92
N GLU A 131 -7.86 -7.16 3.12
CA GLU A 131 -7.71 -7.15 1.67
C GLU A 131 -6.44 -6.42 1.21
N ASP A 132 -6.06 -5.33 1.88
CA ASP A 132 -4.87 -4.56 1.55
C ASP A 132 -4.25 -3.87 2.78
N THR A 133 -3.03 -3.35 2.63
CA THR A 133 -2.27 -2.75 3.73
C THR A 133 -2.78 -1.36 4.10
N ALA A 134 -3.03 -0.49 3.13
CA ALA A 134 -3.45 0.90 3.38
C ALA A 134 -4.91 0.96 3.88
N GLY A 135 -5.79 0.11 3.34
CA GLY A 135 -7.16 -0.06 3.80
C GLY A 135 -7.22 -0.54 5.24
N SER A 136 -6.30 -1.42 5.67
CA SER A 136 -6.20 -1.82 7.08
C SER A 136 -5.96 -0.62 8.00
N VAL A 137 -5.14 0.35 7.60
CA VAL A 137 -4.93 1.58 8.38
C VAL A 137 -6.23 2.37 8.47
N ARG A 138 -6.93 2.57 7.33
CA ARG A 138 -8.23 3.23 7.30
C ARG A 138 -9.21 2.58 8.27
N GLU A 139 -9.36 1.25 8.22
CA GLU A 139 -10.30 0.50 9.05
C GLU A 139 -9.96 0.59 10.55
N VAL A 140 -8.67 0.42 10.90
CA VAL A 140 -8.21 0.55 12.30
C VAL A 140 -8.51 1.94 12.84
N LEU A 141 -8.21 2.99 12.08
CA LEU A 141 -8.45 4.37 12.51
C LEU A 141 -9.95 4.72 12.57
N ALA A 142 -10.75 4.21 11.63
CA ALA A 142 -12.21 4.43 11.63
C ALA A 142 -12.89 3.80 12.85
N ARG A 143 -12.40 2.65 13.33
CA ARG A 143 -12.90 2.02 14.57
C ARG A 143 -12.49 2.79 15.83
N GLY A 144 -11.40 3.55 15.80
CA GLY A 144 -10.91 4.32 16.93
C GLY A 144 -10.40 3.47 18.12
N ASP A 145 -10.24 2.15 17.92
CA ASP A 145 -9.78 1.23 18.96
C ASP A 145 -8.26 1.27 19.08
N ARG A 146 -7.78 1.82 20.20
CA ARG A 146 -6.35 1.95 20.50
C ARG A 146 -5.64 0.63 20.79
N SER A 147 -6.37 -0.46 20.92
CA SER A 147 -5.80 -1.81 21.07
C SER A 147 -5.54 -2.51 19.73
N CYS A 148 -5.96 -1.89 18.62
CA CYS A 148 -5.73 -2.38 17.27
C CYS A 148 -4.64 -1.58 16.58
N ALA A 149 -3.80 -2.26 15.77
CA ALA A 149 -2.83 -1.63 14.90
C ALA A 149 -2.88 -2.26 13.50
N ALA A 150 -2.43 -1.51 12.50
CA ALA A 150 -2.26 -2.00 11.13
C ALA A 150 -0.79 -2.08 10.76
N ILE A 151 -0.42 -2.98 9.85
CA ILE A 151 0.90 -3.01 9.20
C ILE A 151 0.74 -2.47 7.78
N ALA A 152 1.39 -1.34 7.48
CA ALA A 152 1.35 -0.67 6.18
C ALA A 152 2.55 0.23 5.97
N GLY A 153 2.64 0.87 4.78
CA GLY A 153 3.65 1.89 4.52
C GLY A 153 3.38 3.20 5.26
N THR A 154 4.43 3.97 5.55
CA THR A 154 4.37 5.29 6.22
C THR A 154 3.40 6.27 5.54
N ARG A 155 3.21 6.16 4.21
CA ARG A 155 2.30 7.01 3.46
C ARG A 155 0.84 6.82 3.92
N ALA A 156 0.42 5.60 4.23
CA ALA A 156 -0.90 5.32 4.77
C ALA A 156 -1.11 5.97 6.14
N ALA A 157 -0.10 5.92 7.03
CA ALA A 157 -0.17 6.61 8.32
C ALA A 157 -0.41 8.12 8.13
N LYS A 158 0.35 8.76 7.24
CA LYS A 158 0.21 10.20 6.93
C LYS A 158 -1.15 10.54 6.34
N HIS A 159 -1.63 9.70 5.39
CA HIS A 159 -2.89 9.94 4.69
C HIS A 159 -4.10 9.87 5.64
N TYR A 160 -4.13 8.87 6.51
CA TYR A 160 -5.27 8.63 7.40
C TYR A 160 -5.12 9.26 8.80
N GLY A 161 -3.97 9.85 9.13
CA GLY A 161 -3.72 10.46 10.44
C GLY A 161 -3.38 9.45 11.54
N GLY A 162 -2.82 8.31 11.17
CA GLY A 162 -2.34 7.30 12.11
C GLY A 162 -1.00 7.67 12.76
N VAL A 163 -0.72 7.04 13.90
CA VAL A 163 0.55 7.19 14.63
C VAL A 163 1.41 5.95 14.40
N VAL A 164 2.64 6.15 13.97
CA VAL A 164 3.62 5.07 13.81
C VAL A 164 4.11 4.64 15.19
N LEU A 165 3.80 3.40 15.59
CA LEU A 165 4.19 2.80 16.86
C LEU A 165 5.55 2.09 16.79
N ALA A 166 5.88 1.54 15.63
CA ALA A 166 7.18 0.97 15.32
C ALA A 166 7.43 1.08 13.81
N SER A 167 8.65 1.44 13.41
CA SER A 167 9.03 1.60 12.00
C SER A 167 9.88 0.44 11.51
N ASN A 168 9.80 0.17 10.19
CA ASN A 168 10.62 -0.83 9.51
C ASN A 168 10.51 -2.21 10.15
N VAL A 169 9.27 -2.64 10.40
CA VAL A 169 8.97 -3.88 11.12
C VAL A 169 9.05 -5.15 10.27
N GLN A 170 9.34 -5.03 8.97
CA GLN A 170 9.52 -6.17 8.09
C GLN A 170 10.78 -6.96 8.43
N ASP A 171 10.70 -8.28 8.24
CA ASP A 171 11.79 -9.22 8.56
C ASP A 171 12.98 -9.10 7.61
N ASN A 172 12.72 -8.74 6.35
CA ASN A 172 13.73 -8.57 5.33
C ASN A 172 13.75 -7.13 4.83
N ALA A 173 14.88 -6.44 5.05
CA ALA A 173 15.08 -5.07 4.56
C ALA A 173 15.29 -4.98 3.04
N ARG A 174 15.52 -6.11 2.35
CA ARG A 174 15.67 -6.19 0.88
C ARG A 174 14.37 -6.60 0.21
N ASN A 175 13.29 -5.92 0.54
CA ASN A 175 11.98 -6.07 -0.09
C ASN A 175 11.75 -4.86 -1.01
N PHE A 176 11.56 -5.14 -2.29
CA PHE A 176 11.35 -4.12 -3.32
C PHE A 176 10.12 -4.46 -4.16
#